data_be341f1a8d5a7de567e71e87cbf003c3
#
_entry.id   be341f1a8d5a7de567e71e87cbf003c3
#
_cell.length_a   1.000
_cell.length_b   1.000
_cell.length_c   1.000
_cell.angle_alpha   90.00
_cell.angle_beta   90.00
_cell.angle_gamma   90.00
#
_symmetry.space_group_name_H-M   'P 1'
#
loop_
_entity.id
_entity.type
_entity.pdbx_description
1 polymer ?
#
loop_
_entity_poly.entity_id
_entity_poly.type
_entity_poly.pdbx_seq_one_letter_code
_entity_poly.pdbx_strand_id
1 'polypeptide(L)'
;MFARREPSLWLDQRGSALIEGAAVIPLLIVLVFGVFEFSWLFYQQHLVAIGLHDAADYLARSPDPCNAASRTWKAEQQHAKNLATHGSPSGGAARVRGWTAQMVTTKCSKIDNPVGPNGLSRFRGASVHVVTAATEFTHPSLGFLISLLHLRSPVISASYSERAIGAR
;
A
#
# COMPACT_ATOMS: atom_id res chain seq x y z
N MET A 1 -53.19 -58.00 16.33
CA MET A 1 -51.76 -58.18 15.93
C MET A 1 -51.32 -56.88 15.31
N PHE A 2 -50.77 -55.91 16.07
CA PHE A 2 -50.38 -54.61 15.61
C PHE A 2 -48.87 -54.69 15.19
N ALA A 3 -48.62 -54.66 13.89
CA ALA A 3 -47.24 -54.56 13.37
C ALA A 3 -46.73 -53.16 13.66
N ARG A 4 -45.78 -53.03 14.60
CA ARG A 4 -44.96 -51.82 14.78
C ARG A 4 -44.11 -51.62 13.53
N ARG A 5 -44.41 -50.62 12.72
CA ARG A 5 -43.45 -50.15 11.69
C ARG A 5 -42.30 -49.46 12.41
N GLU A 6 -41.18 -50.09 12.42
CA GLU A 6 -39.90 -49.47 12.80
C GLU A 6 -39.61 -48.35 11.80
N PRO A 7 -39.41 -47.09 12.24
CA PRO A 7 -38.99 -46.04 11.34
C PRO A 7 -37.61 -46.38 10.85
N SER A 8 -37.45 -46.56 9.55
CA SER A 8 -36.15 -46.82 8.94
C SER A 8 -35.30 -45.56 9.03
N LEU A 9 -34.45 -45.45 10.03
CA LEU A 9 -33.49 -44.35 10.24
C LEU A 9 -32.56 -44.14 9.06
N TRP A 10 -32.43 -45.16 8.21
CA TRP A 10 -31.55 -45.13 7.00
C TRP A 10 -32.16 -44.35 5.82
N LEU A 11 -33.41 -43.98 5.85
CA LEU A 11 -34.08 -43.21 4.79
C LEU A 11 -34.39 -41.77 5.19
N ASP A 12 -34.00 -41.34 6.39
CA ASP A 12 -34.19 -39.98 6.84
C ASP A 12 -33.07 -39.06 6.31
N GLN A 13 -33.31 -38.46 5.14
CA GLN A 13 -32.38 -37.51 4.47
C GLN A 13 -32.36 -36.13 5.16
N ARG A 14 -33.15 -35.89 6.18
CA ARG A 14 -33.22 -34.60 6.89
C ARG A 14 -31.91 -34.29 7.65
N GLY A 15 -31.18 -35.31 8.07
CA GLY A 15 -29.87 -35.18 8.71
C GLY A 15 -28.73 -34.81 7.71
N SER A 16 -28.85 -35.25 6.43
CA SER A 16 -27.81 -35.02 5.42
C SER A 16 -27.58 -33.53 5.16
N ALA A 17 -28.63 -32.75 5.00
CA ALA A 17 -28.52 -31.29 4.75
C ALA A 17 -27.89 -30.53 5.94
N LEU A 18 -28.08 -30.99 7.16
CA LEU A 18 -27.46 -30.39 8.35
C LEU A 18 -25.96 -30.67 8.38
N ILE A 19 -25.54 -31.89 8.01
CA ILE A 19 -24.10 -32.26 7.93
C ILE A 19 -23.43 -31.49 6.82
N GLU A 20 -24.05 -31.38 5.63
CA GLU A 20 -23.55 -30.58 4.51
C GLU A 20 -23.40 -29.10 4.89
N GLY A 21 -24.43 -28.53 5.53
CA GLY A 21 -24.39 -27.16 6.04
C GLY A 21 -23.29 -26.95 7.08
N ALA A 22 -23.13 -27.90 8.02
CA ALA A 22 -22.08 -27.83 9.02
C ALA A 22 -20.66 -27.87 8.44
N ALA A 23 -20.46 -28.52 7.29
CA ALA A 23 -19.18 -28.54 6.58
C ALA A 23 -18.95 -27.29 5.72
N VAL A 24 -19.99 -26.76 5.08
CA VAL A 24 -19.90 -25.63 4.15
C VAL A 24 -19.82 -24.28 4.88
N ILE A 25 -20.57 -24.11 5.97
CA ILE A 25 -20.63 -22.82 6.71
C ILE A 25 -19.25 -22.37 7.19
N PRO A 26 -18.40 -23.17 7.82
CA PRO A 26 -17.06 -22.73 8.22
C PRO A 26 -16.20 -22.28 7.04
N LEU A 27 -16.29 -23.00 5.91
CA LEU A 27 -15.57 -22.62 4.70
C LEU A 27 -16.02 -21.27 4.15
N LEU A 28 -17.33 -21.02 4.12
CA LEU A 28 -17.88 -19.73 3.69
C LEU A 28 -17.45 -18.59 4.63
N ILE A 29 -17.42 -18.83 5.93
CA ILE A 29 -16.95 -17.84 6.91
C ILE A 29 -15.51 -17.47 6.63
N VAL A 30 -14.61 -18.43 6.46
CA VAL A 30 -13.20 -18.17 6.14
C VAL A 30 -13.05 -17.40 4.82
N LEU A 31 -13.83 -17.77 3.81
CA LEU A 31 -13.80 -17.08 2.52
C LEU A 31 -14.25 -15.62 2.63
N VAL A 32 -15.37 -15.36 3.30
CA VAL A 32 -15.91 -14.01 3.50
C VAL A 32 -14.92 -13.13 4.27
N PHE A 33 -14.40 -13.61 5.40
CA PHE A 33 -13.40 -12.87 6.18
C PHE A 33 -12.11 -12.65 5.37
N GLY A 34 -11.69 -13.66 4.57
CA GLY A 34 -10.54 -13.53 3.68
C GLY A 34 -10.69 -12.40 2.68
N VAL A 35 -11.84 -12.31 2.00
CA VAL A 35 -12.14 -11.23 1.06
C VAL A 35 -12.09 -9.86 1.74
N PHE A 36 -12.67 -9.72 2.94
CA PHE A 36 -12.63 -8.46 3.68
C PHE A 36 -11.22 -8.08 4.09
N GLU A 37 -10.41 -9.00 4.61
CA GLU A 37 -9.04 -8.72 5.04
C GLU A 37 -8.14 -8.33 3.87
N PHE A 38 -8.22 -9.04 2.74
CA PHE A 38 -7.46 -8.69 1.54
C PHE A 38 -7.91 -7.35 0.95
N SER A 39 -9.21 -7.08 0.90
CA SER A 39 -9.74 -5.79 0.44
C SER A 39 -9.22 -4.63 1.30
N TRP A 40 -9.18 -4.83 2.61
CA TRP A 40 -8.63 -3.85 3.54
C TRP A 40 -7.13 -3.63 3.33
N LEU A 41 -6.36 -4.70 3.10
CA LEU A 41 -4.92 -4.61 2.79
C LEU A 41 -4.68 -3.83 1.49
N PHE A 42 -5.41 -4.13 0.43
CA PHE A 42 -5.30 -3.41 -0.85
C PHE A 42 -5.66 -1.93 -0.70
N TYR A 43 -6.69 -1.62 0.09
CA TYR A 43 -7.04 -0.24 0.40
C TYR A 43 -5.88 0.50 1.10
N GLN A 44 -5.24 -0.13 2.08
CA GLN A 44 -4.07 0.44 2.76
C GLN A 44 -2.89 0.65 1.81
N GLN A 45 -2.59 -0.33 0.95
CA GLN A 45 -1.55 -0.19 -0.08
C GLN A 45 -1.85 0.96 -1.05
N HIS A 46 -3.11 1.14 -1.42
CA HIS A 46 -3.53 2.25 -2.27
C HIS A 46 -3.31 3.61 -1.60
N LEU A 47 -3.64 3.75 -0.31
CA LEU A 47 -3.37 4.96 0.46
C LEU A 47 -1.87 5.28 0.54
N VAL A 48 -1.02 4.26 0.69
CA VAL A 48 0.44 4.41 0.68
C VAL A 48 0.92 4.88 -0.70
N ALA A 49 0.43 4.27 -1.77
CA ALA A 49 0.79 4.67 -3.14
C ALA A 49 0.41 6.13 -3.44
N ILE A 50 -0.81 6.55 -3.08
CA ILE A 50 -1.24 7.96 -3.21
C ILE A 50 -0.32 8.87 -2.39
N GLY A 51 -0.03 8.51 -1.15
CA GLY A 51 0.84 9.32 -0.30
C GLY A 51 2.24 9.52 -0.87
N LEU A 52 2.85 8.46 -1.42
CA LEU A 52 4.16 8.55 -2.06
C LEU A 52 4.13 9.36 -3.36
N HIS A 53 3.04 9.25 -4.13
CA HIS A 53 2.81 10.09 -5.30
C HIS A 53 2.77 11.58 -4.91
N ASP A 54 1.94 11.92 -3.91
CA ASP A 54 1.81 13.30 -3.42
C ASP A 54 3.17 13.86 -2.95
N ALA A 55 3.96 13.04 -2.23
CA ALA A 55 5.29 13.42 -1.75
C ALA A 55 6.29 13.65 -2.87
N ALA A 56 6.32 12.78 -3.88
CA ALA A 56 7.22 12.90 -5.01
C ALA A 56 6.86 14.12 -5.88
N ASP A 57 5.57 14.33 -6.16
CA ASP A 57 5.08 15.48 -6.91
C ASP A 57 5.38 16.82 -6.18
N TYR A 58 5.20 16.84 -4.86
CA TYR A 58 5.57 17.98 -4.04
C TYR A 58 7.06 18.31 -4.15
N LEU A 59 7.94 17.32 -3.99
CA LEU A 59 9.38 17.50 -4.12
C LEU A 59 9.83 17.85 -5.53
N ALA A 60 9.16 17.33 -6.55
CA ALA A 60 9.47 17.64 -7.96
C ALA A 60 9.25 19.11 -8.30
N ARG A 61 8.41 19.81 -7.54
CA ARG A 61 8.12 21.25 -7.71
C ARG A 61 8.97 22.15 -6.82
N SER A 62 9.84 21.59 -5.97
CA SER A 62 10.75 22.37 -5.12
C SER A 62 11.65 23.28 -5.99
N PRO A 63 11.93 24.51 -5.53
CA PRO A 63 12.75 25.47 -6.30
C PRO A 63 14.22 25.05 -6.41
N ASP A 64 14.72 24.24 -5.48
CA ASP A 64 16.12 23.81 -5.41
C ASP A 64 16.20 22.29 -5.20
N PRO A 65 15.69 21.50 -6.17
CA PRO A 65 15.64 20.06 -6.04
C PRO A 65 17.04 19.47 -6.04
N CYS A 66 17.25 18.45 -5.19
CA CYS A 66 18.49 17.69 -5.12
C CYS A 66 19.69 18.41 -4.51
N ASN A 67 19.57 19.60 -4.02
CA ASN A 67 20.66 20.30 -3.34
C ASN A 67 20.74 19.85 -1.86
N ALA A 68 21.57 18.83 -1.60
CA ALA A 68 21.74 18.26 -0.26
C ALA A 68 22.28 19.27 0.77
N ALA A 69 22.95 20.33 0.33
CA ALA A 69 23.46 21.40 1.20
C ALA A 69 22.37 22.41 1.58
N SER A 70 21.30 22.52 0.79
CA SER A 70 20.21 23.47 1.00
C SER A 70 19.39 23.12 2.24
N ARG A 71 19.22 24.09 3.14
CA ARG A 71 18.30 23.96 4.27
C ARG A 71 16.85 23.87 3.81
N THR A 72 16.52 24.59 2.76
CA THR A 72 15.18 24.56 2.14
C THR A 72 14.86 23.15 1.65
N TRP A 73 15.77 22.52 0.90
CA TRP A 73 15.59 21.15 0.42
C TRP A 73 15.35 20.14 1.55
N LYS A 74 16.09 20.25 2.66
CA LYS A 74 15.88 19.38 3.83
C LYS A 74 14.53 19.61 4.50
N ALA A 75 14.06 20.85 4.58
CA ALA A 75 12.73 21.17 5.10
C ALA A 75 11.63 20.61 4.19
N GLU A 76 11.78 20.79 2.86
CA GLU A 76 10.87 20.25 1.85
C GLU A 76 10.78 18.73 1.90
N GLN A 77 11.90 18.04 2.11
CA GLN A 77 11.90 16.59 2.31
C GLN A 77 11.08 16.18 3.55
N GLN A 78 11.17 16.93 4.65
CA GLN A 78 10.36 16.64 5.83
C GLN A 78 8.88 16.91 5.60
N HIS A 79 8.54 18.01 4.92
CA HIS A 79 7.17 18.32 4.52
C HIS A 79 6.59 17.23 3.60
N ALA A 80 7.38 16.76 2.63
CA ALA A 80 6.97 15.67 1.74
C ALA A 80 6.70 14.36 2.49
N LYS A 81 7.55 13.99 3.45
CA LYS A 81 7.33 12.82 4.31
C LYS A 81 6.05 12.93 5.14
N ASN A 82 5.79 14.11 5.68
CA ASN A 82 4.53 14.39 6.40
C ASN A 82 3.33 14.32 5.45
N LEU A 83 3.46 14.90 4.25
CA LEU A 83 2.41 14.87 3.23
C LEU A 83 2.08 13.44 2.82
N ALA A 84 3.10 12.59 2.63
CA ALA A 84 2.89 11.17 2.35
C ALA A 84 2.04 10.50 3.42
N THR A 85 2.45 10.62 4.66
CA THR A 85 1.91 9.83 5.78
C THR A 85 0.64 10.39 6.39
N HIS A 86 0.44 11.73 6.31
CA HIS A 86 -0.67 12.43 6.97
C HIS A 86 -1.57 13.19 6.00
N GLY A 87 -1.17 13.35 4.73
CA GLY A 87 -1.92 14.17 3.77
C GLY A 87 -1.77 15.68 3.98
N SER A 88 -0.87 16.11 4.86
CA SER A 88 -0.57 17.51 5.16
C SER A 88 0.92 17.71 5.42
N PRO A 89 1.55 18.76 4.88
CA PRO A 89 2.98 19.06 5.12
C PRO A 89 3.32 19.31 6.60
N SER A 90 2.36 19.79 7.37
CA SER A 90 2.51 20.06 8.81
C SER A 90 2.30 18.84 9.69
N GLY A 91 1.91 17.69 9.10
CA GLY A 91 1.51 16.50 9.83
C GLY A 91 0.01 16.47 10.15
N GLY A 92 -0.43 15.53 10.99
CA GLY A 92 -1.84 15.34 11.32
C GLY A 92 -2.16 13.87 11.63
N ALA A 93 -3.41 13.47 11.37
CA ALA A 93 -3.80 12.07 11.51
C ALA A 93 -3.14 11.21 10.43
N ALA A 94 -2.62 10.05 10.82
CA ALA A 94 -1.97 9.15 9.87
C ALA A 94 -2.97 8.56 8.87
N ARG A 95 -2.64 8.55 7.58
CA ARG A 95 -3.44 7.90 6.51
C ARG A 95 -3.55 6.39 6.72
N VAL A 96 -2.46 5.79 7.20
CA VAL A 96 -2.35 4.35 7.46
C VAL A 96 -1.80 4.15 8.86
N ARG A 97 -2.46 3.29 9.63
CA ARG A 97 -2.04 3.00 11.00
C ARG A 97 -0.64 2.38 11.02
N GLY A 98 0.26 2.95 11.83
CA GLY A 98 1.63 2.48 11.97
C GLY A 98 2.60 2.98 10.90
N TRP A 99 2.12 3.70 9.88
CA TRP A 99 2.99 4.32 8.88
C TRP A 99 3.40 5.72 9.33
N THR A 100 4.70 5.94 9.46
CA THR A 100 5.26 7.20 10.00
C THR A 100 6.21 7.85 8.99
N ALA A 101 6.44 9.16 9.14
CA ALA A 101 7.33 9.93 8.27
C ALA A 101 8.77 9.40 8.25
N GLN A 102 9.23 8.76 9.34
CA GLN A 102 10.56 8.13 9.41
C GLN A 102 10.71 6.91 8.49
N MET A 103 9.60 6.24 8.16
CA MET A 103 9.57 5.09 7.26
C MET A 103 9.56 5.49 5.78
N VAL A 104 9.38 6.79 5.49
CA VAL A 104 9.44 7.33 4.13
C VAL A 104 10.84 7.81 3.84
N THR A 105 11.45 7.26 2.79
CA THR A 105 12.73 7.69 2.26
C THR A 105 12.51 8.52 1.01
N THR A 106 13.25 9.63 0.90
CA THR A 106 13.26 10.48 -0.28
C THR A 106 14.66 10.50 -0.86
N LYS A 107 14.77 10.18 -2.14
CA LYS A 107 16.05 10.19 -2.89
C LYS A 107 15.93 11.13 -4.07
N CYS A 108 17.04 11.73 -4.44
CA CYS A 108 17.15 12.45 -5.69
C CYS A 108 18.30 11.87 -6.50
N SER A 109 18.04 11.63 -7.78
CA SER A 109 19.02 11.16 -8.74
C SER A 109 19.11 12.12 -9.92
N LYS A 110 20.30 12.27 -10.45
CA LYS A 110 20.58 13.01 -11.67
C LYS A 110 20.71 12.00 -12.81
N ILE A 111 19.94 12.18 -13.86
CA ILE A 111 19.94 11.34 -15.05
C ILE A 111 20.46 12.19 -16.21
N ASP A 112 21.45 11.70 -16.94
CA ASP A 112 21.96 12.38 -18.12
C ASP A 112 20.89 12.41 -19.22
N ASN A 113 20.84 13.53 -19.93
CA ASN A 113 19.91 13.78 -21.03
C ASN A 113 20.71 13.97 -22.34
N PRO A 114 21.26 12.88 -22.92
CA PRO A 114 22.13 12.97 -24.09
C PRO A 114 21.38 13.53 -25.29
N VAL A 115 22.12 14.21 -26.13
CA VAL A 115 21.63 14.66 -27.44
C VAL A 115 21.51 13.46 -28.36
N GLY A 116 20.34 13.24 -28.91
CA GLY A 116 20.09 12.15 -29.85
C GLY A 116 20.73 12.38 -31.22
N PRO A 117 20.67 11.38 -32.13
CA PRO A 117 21.22 11.47 -33.47
C PRO A 117 20.65 12.62 -34.31
N ASN A 118 19.46 13.08 -33.98
CA ASN A 118 18.75 14.20 -34.61
C ASN A 118 19.20 15.59 -34.07
N GLY A 119 20.20 15.65 -33.21
CA GLY A 119 20.68 16.89 -32.59
C GLY A 119 19.76 17.42 -31.46
N LEU A 120 18.75 16.68 -31.07
CA LEU A 120 17.78 17.07 -30.03
C LEU A 120 17.94 16.20 -28.80
N SER A 121 17.87 16.80 -27.63
CA SER A 121 17.74 16.09 -26.37
C SER A 121 16.26 15.94 -26.00
N ARG A 122 15.92 14.86 -25.29
CA ARG A 122 14.54 14.52 -24.90
C ARG A 122 13.93 15.56 -23.96
N PHE A 123 14.74 16.17 -23.14
CA PHE A 123 14.33 17.18 -22.16
C PHE A 123 15.21 18.43 -22.29
N ARG A 124 14.77 19.54 -21.69
CA ARG A 124 15.59 20.75 -21.61
C ARG A 124 16.76 20.54 -20.64
N GLY A 125 17.98 20.92 -21.04
CA GLY A 125 19.20 20.81 -20.23
C GLY A 125 19.97 19.49 -20.43
N ALA A 126 21.22 19.48 -19.98
CA ALA A 126 22.11 18.35 -20.11
C ALA A 126 21.79 17.17 -19.17
N SER A 127 21.01 17.40 -18.15
CA SER A 127 20.58 16.39 -17.18
C SER A 127 19.20 16.70 -16.63
N VAL A 128 18.55 15.66 -16.12
CA VAL A 128 17.23 15.70 -15.50
C VAL A 128 17.35 15.19 -14.08
N HIS A 129 16.78 15.91 -13.13
CA HIS A 129 16.65 15.45 -11.76
C HIS A 129 15.37 14.64 -11.59
N VAL A 130 15.49 13.49 -10.95
CA VAL A 130 14.36 12.61 -10.63
C VAL A 130 14.32 12.44 -9.12
N VAL A 131 13.17 12.76 -8.55
CA VAL A 131 12.91 12.58 -7.12
C VAL A 131 12.13 11.31 -6.94
N THR A 132 12.54 10.48 -5.99
CA THR A 132 11.87 9.24 -5.64
C THR A 132 11.47 9.27 -4.18
N ALA A 133 10.20 9.03 -3.91
CA ALA A 133 9.67 8.74 -2.58
C ALA A 133 9.41 7.24 -2.47
N ALA A 134 9.91 6.60 -1.42
CA ALA A 134 9.76 5.17 -1.21
C ALA A 134 9.52 4.86 0.27
N THR A 135 8.83 3.77 0.54
CA THR A 135 8.60 3.26 1.89
C THR A 135 8.58 1.76 1.91
N GLU A 136 9.00 1.20 3.03
CA GLU A 136 8.85 -0.21 3.35
C GLU A 136 8.56 -0.33 4.84
N PHE A 137 7.46 -0.97 5.20
CA PHE A 137 7.12 -1.21 6.59
C PHE A 137 6.21 -2.43 6.75
N THR A 138 6.31 -3.07 7.92
CA THR A 138 5.41 -4.16 8.30
C THR A 138 4.13 -3.58 8.86
N HIS A 139 2.99 -3.94 8.28
CA HIS A 139 1.69 -3.47 8.77
C HIS A 139 1.40 -4.06 10.17
N PRO A 140 1.12 -3.25 11.20
CA PRO A 140 1.08 -3.70 12.58
C PRO A 140 -0.09 -4.63 12.93
N SER A 141 -1.14 -4.63 12.13
CA SER A 141 -2.27 -5.53 12.38
C SER A 141 -3.07 -5.76 11.12
N LEU A 142 -3.05 -6.95 10.63
CA LEU A 142 -4.03 -7.44 9.69
C LEU A 142 -4.84 -8.54 10.38
N GLY A 143 -6.10 -8.29 10.44
CA GLY A 143 -7.28 -9.08 10.62
C GLY A 143 -7.22 -10.36 11.44
N PHE A 144 -8.41 -10.89 11.57
CA PHE A 144 -8.69 -12.11 12.32
C PHE A 144 -8.03 -13.36 11.71
N LEU A 145 -8.02 -13.49 10.37
CA LEU A 145 -7.50 -14.69 9.71
C LEU A 145 -5.98 -14.82 9.79
N ILE A 146 -5.25 -13.71 9.64
CA ILE A 146 -3.78 -13.73 9.77
C ILE A 146 -3.38 -14.13 11.18
N SER A 147 -4.11 -13.63 12.19
CA SER A 147 -3.90 -14.03 13.58
C SER A 147 -4.28 -15.49 13.83
N LEU A 148 -5.43 -15.93 13.31
CA LEU A 148 -5.94 -17.30 13.47
C LEU A 148 -5.02 -18.33 12.81
N LEU A 149 -4.50 -18.02 11.63
CA LEU A 149 -3.62 -18.92 10.85
C LEU A 149 -2.13 -18.77 11.20
N HIS A 150 -1.80 -17.92 12.18
CA HIS A 150 -0.42 -17.61 12.59
C HIS A 150 0.47 -17.18 11.41
N LEU A 151 -0.09 -16.46 10.45
CA LEU A 151 0.64 -15.94 9.30
C LEU A 151 1.47 -14.72 9.70
N ARG A 152 2.55 -14.49 8.96
CA ARG A 152 3.37 -13.28 9.14
C ARG A 152 2.62 -12.06 8.69
N SER A 153 2.79 -10.94 9.42
CA SER A 153 2.26 -9.65 9.01
C SER A 153 2.85 -9.26 7.65
N PRO A 154 2.03 -8.80 6.71
CA PRO A 154 2.50 -8.42 5.38
C PRO A 154 3.36 -7.16 5.44
N VAL A 155 4.36 -7.12 4.58
CA VAL A 155 5.19 -5.95 4.34
C VAL A 155 4.56 -5.14 3.21
N ILE A 156 4.32 -3.86 3.47
CA ILE A 156 3.92 -2.90 2.44
C ILE A 156 5.20 -2.23 1.94
N SER A 157 5.51 -2.44 0.65
CA SER A 157 6.62 -1.80 -0.04
C SER A 157 6.09 -1.09 -1.27
N ALA A 158 6.42 0.20 -1.41
CA ALA A 158 6.02 1.00 -2.55
C ALA A 158 7.04 2.11 -2.83
N SER A 159 7.14 2.52 -4.09
CA SER A 159 7.95 3.66 -4.49
C SER A 159 7.28 4.40 -5.64
N TYR A 160 7.48 5.71 -5.68
CA TYR A 160 7.04 6.57 -6.75
C TYR A 160 8.14 7.55 -7.12
N SER A 161 8.32 7.80 -8.41
CA SER A 161 9.37 8.68 -8.93
C SER A 161 8.79 9.72 -9.86
N GLU A 162 9.20 10.97 -9.69
CA GLU A 162 8.75 12.09 -10.49
C GLU A 162 9.94 12.93 -10.95
N ARG A 163 9.82 13.50 -12.15
CA ARG A 163 10.83 14.40 -12.70
C ARG A 163 10.70 15.78 -12.07
N ALA A 164 11.81 16.29 -11.53
CA ALA A 164 11.85 17.63 -10.99
C ALA A 164 11.67 18.68 -12.11
N ILE A 165 10.70 19.55 -11.92
CA ILE A 165 10.35 20.65 -12.84
C ILE A 165 10.73 22.03 -12.29
N GLY A 166 11.04 22.11 -10.99
CA GLY A 166 11.44 23.34 -10.30
C GLY A 166 12.89 23.73 -10.48
N ALA A 167 13.75 22.84 -11.03
CA ALA A 167 15.16 23.14 -11.30
C ALA A 167 15.28 24.18 -12.43
N ARG A 168 15.78 25.37 -12.10
CA ARG A 168 16.19 26.42 -13.06
C ARG A 168 17.69 26.39 -13.29
#